data_7c6e20d66ec891817dc304fb2334a935
#
_entry.id   7c6e20d66ec891817dc304fb2334a935
#
_cell.length_a   1.000
_cell.length_b   1.000
_cell.length_c   1.000
_cell.angle_alpha   90.00
_cell.angle_beta   90.00
_cell.angle_gamma   90.00
#
_symmetry.space_group_name_H-M   'P 1'
#
loop_
_entity.id
_entity.type
_entity.pdbx_description
1 polymer ?
#
loop_
_entity_poly.entity_id
_entity_poly.type
_entity_poly.pdbx_seq_one_letter_code
_entity_poly.pdbx_strand_id
1 'polypeptide(L)'
;MAAHAKLSPSAASRWIGCPGSVALCATLPKAPSTFYADEGTAAHALAERCIIEKADAVKYKGWSIKLSTKWGESPTFLNPLTCKKMEGFEVTSEMIEAVQAYLEALRETGEKIIPEQRLSLEHIWPGTFGTCDAQIHDVKNGILYVWDYKHGAGLLVAPDENPQAMLYAEGALLALKDKSWVKKVVVGIAQPRHRSGGIMTWETTPGFIEDWIKGVVKPAALATTKKDAPLVPGEKQCKWCAGKAICPALLGQALEVAKVAFKDIVAEEIPTITFPNPANMTPEERAKVAELLSALDAYKDSFFTHLQELAERGDSTPGWKLVRGRANRKWRSEAVVVNTLEPILGELLYDKKLKSPAGVEKLKGLDKKALAQLWETPEGKITLAPESDKRHAVIPAALNPFNFDDL
;
A
#
# COMPACT_ATOMS: atom_id res chain seq x y z
N MET A 1 -10.48 19.16 12.00
CA MET A 1 -10.11 18.05 12.93
C MET A 1 -9.24 17.06 12.18
N ALA A 2 -8.20 16.49 12.79
CA ALA A 2 -7.26 15.62 12.10
C ALA A 2 -7.95 14.36 11.56
N ALA A 3 -7.90 14.15 10.26
CA ALA A 3 -8.52 13.03 9.57
C ALA A 3 -7.86 11.67 9.88
N HIS A 4 -6.65 11.68 10.44
CA HIS A 4 -5.89 10.49 10.80
C HIS A 4 -5.30 10.65 12.20
N ALA A 5 -5.22 9.53 12.94
CA ALA A 5 -4.51 9.49 14.20
C ALA A 5 -3.02 9.82 13.99
N LYS A 6 -2.44 10.64 14.87
CA LYS A 6 -1.01 11.01 14.82
C LYS A 6 -0.10 9.77 14.90
N LEU A 7 -0.49 8.78 15.71
CA LEU A 7 0.16 7.48 15.85
C LEU A 7 -0.76 6.36 15.34
N SER A 8 -1.07 6.36 14.02
CA SER A 8 -1.98 5.38 13.45
C SER A 8 -1.40 3.95 13.48
N PRO A 9 -2.24 2.91 13.65
CA PRO A 9 -1.82 1.52 13.55
C PRO A 9 -1.14 1.17 12.23
N SER A 10 -1.66 1.69 11.11
CA SER A 10 -1.07 1.46 9.77
C SER A 10 0.36 2.00 9.61
N ALA A 11 0.76 2.97 10.46
CA ALA A 11 2.12 3.50 10.48
C ALA A 11 2.94 2.96 11.67
N ALA A 12 2.46 1.96 12.40
CA ALA A 12 3.06 1.50 13.66
C ALA A 12 4.50 1.03 13.48
N SER A 13 4.79 0.22 12.46
CA SER A 13 6.16 -0.22 12.17
C SER A 13 7.14 0.94 12.03
N ARG A 14 6.67 2.08 11.50
CA ARG A 14 7.48 3.29 11.33
C ARG A 14 7.70 4.01 12.65
N TRP A 15 6.64 4.44 13.34
CA TRP A 15 6.80 5.28 14.53
C TRP A 15 7.30 4.52 15.76
N ILE A 16 7.05 3.21 15.85
CA ILE A 16 7.63 2.36 16.91
C ILE A 16 9.15 2.21 16.69
N GLY A 17 9.57 1.89 15.47
CA GLY A 17 10.98 1.69 15.15
C GLY A 17 11.78 2.98 14.98
N CYS A 18 11.13 4.11 14.69
CA CYS A 18 11.76 5.40 14.44
C CYS A 18 10.89 6.55 14.98
N PRO A 19 10.94 6.83 16.28
CA PRO A 19 10.10 7.85 16.91
C PRO A 19 10.24 9.24 16.27
N GLY A 20 11.44 9.66 15.90
CA GLY A 20 11.71 10.94 15.23
C GLY A 20 11.03 11.09 13.86
N SER A 21 10.65 9.96 13.23
CA SER A 21 9.93 9.97 11.96
C SER A 21 8.57 10.66 12.03
N VAL A 22 7.94 10.75 13.22
CA VAL A 22 6.64 11.41 13.40
C VAL A 22 6.79 12.91 13.18
N ALA A 23 7.77 13.54 13.83
CA ALA A 23 8.06 14.97 13.66
C ALA A 23 8.56 15.25 12.24
N LEU A 24 9.46 14.43 11.70
CA LEU A 24 10.01 14.58 10.36
C LEU A 24 8.89 14.53 9.30
N CYS A 25 8.00 13.54 9.33
CA CYS A 25 6.91 13.43 8.37
C CYS A 25 5.85 14.53 8.51
N ALA A 26 5.70 15.11 9.69
CA ALA A 26 4.74 16.19 9.91
C ALA A 26 5.13 17.50 9.19
N THR A 27 6.38 17.66 8.79
CA THR A 27 6.86 18.82 8.01
C THR A 27 6.54 18.73 6.53
N LEU A 28 6.11 17.57 6.06
CA LEU A 28 5.87 17.31 4.64
C LEU A 28 4.41 17.56 4.27
N PRO A 29 4.15 18.05 3.05
CA PRO A 29 2.79 18.09 2.52
C PRO A 29 2.24 16.67 2.40
N LYS A 30 0.92 16.52 2.56
CA LYS A 30 0.28 15.22 2.28
C LYS A 30 0.47 14.86 0.81
N ALA A 31 1.03 13.69 0.56
CA ALA A 31 1.04 13.15 -0.79
C ALA A 31 -0.40 12.84 -1.24
N PRO A 32 -0.72 13.05 -2.53
CA PRO A 32 -1.99 12.60 -3.09
C PRO A 32 -2.11 11.07 -2.96
N SER A 33 -3.35 10.57 -2.86
CA SER A 33 -3.58 9.14 -2.88
C SER A 33 -3.16 8.56 -4.23
N THR A 34 -2.66 7.34 -4.22
CA THR A 34 -2.31 6.63 -5.47
C THR A 34 -3.49 5.80 -5.95
N PHE A 35 -3.55 5.51 -7.25
CA PHE A 35 -4.55 4.62 -7.83
C PHE A 35 -4.67 3.30 -7.06
N TYR A 36 -3.56 2.68 -6.68
CA TYR A 36 -3.55 1.42 -5.94
C TYR A 36 -4.08 1.54 -4.51
N ALA A 37 -3.84 2.68 -3.85
CA ALA A 37 -4.38 2.94 -2.52
C ALA A 37 -5.91 3.14 -2.59
N ASP A 38 -6.37 3.85 -3.61
CA ASP A 38 -7.79 4.09 -3.84
C ASP A 38 -8.52 2.81 -4.27
N GLU A 39 -7.92 1.98 -5.15
CA GLU A 39 -8.43 0.65 -5.49
C GLU A 39 -8.56 -0.24 -4.24
N GLY A 40 -7.54 -0.20 -3.36
CA GLY A 40 -7.60 -0.87 -2.07
C GLY A 40 -8.78 -0.39 -1.21
N THR A 41 -8.99 0.92 -1.13
CA THR A 41 -10.12 1.50 -0.40
C THR A 41 -11.47 1.04 -0.98
N ALA A 42 -11.59 0.97 -2.31
CA ALA A 42 -12.80 0.45 -2.96
C ALA A 42 -13.03 -1.03 -2.64
N ALA A 43 -11.97 -1.84 -2.62
CA ALA A 43 -12.07 -3.26 -2.28
C ALA A 43 -12.47 -3.50 -0.81
N HIS A 44 -11.97 -2.70 0.14
CA HIS A 44 -12.41 -2.71 1.54
C HIS A 44 -13.91 -2.37 1.63
N ALA A 45 -14.37 -1.34 0.94
CA ALA A 45 -15.78 -0.98 0.91
C ALA A 45 -16.67 -2.10 0.35
N LEU A 46 -16.19 -2.82 -0.69
CA LEU A 46 -16.89 -3.99 -1.22
C LEU A 46 -16.98 -5.12 -0.18
N ALA A 47 -15.87 -5.41 0.51
CA ALA A 47 -15.83 -6.44 1.56
C ALA A 47 -16.77 -6.10 2.70
N GLU A 48 -16.73 -4.88 3.22
CA GLU A 48 -17.64 -4.39 4.27
C GLU A 48 -19.10 -4.57 3.86
N ARG A 49 -19.46 -4.13 2.64
CA ARG A 49 -20.82 -4.25 2.14
C ARG A 49 -21.26 -5.71 2.02
N CYS A 50 -20.41 -6.58 1.53
CA CYS A 50 -20.71 -8.02 1.46
C CYS A 50 -20.93 -8.64 2.84
N ILE A 51 -20.15 -8.24 3.85
CA ILE A 51 -20.31 -8.70 5.23
C ILE A 51 -21.69 -8.22 5.79
N ILE A 52 -21.99 -6.93 5.65
CA ILE A 52 -23.25 -6.34 6.17
C ILE A 52 -24.48 -6.99 5.50
N GLU A 53 -24.44 -7.14 4.17
CA GLU A 53 -25.55 -7.70 3.40
C GLU A 53 -25.57 -9.24 3.39
N LYS A 54 -24.59 -9.90 4.00
CA LYS A 54 -24.38 -11.36 3.97
C LYS A 54 -24.39 -11.91 2.53
N ALA A 55 -23.77 -11.17 1.63
CA ALA A 55 -23.72 -11.46 0.19
C ALA A 55 -22.33 -11.90 -0.24
N ASP A 56 -22.25 -12.57 -1.40
CA ASP A 56 -21.01 -12.85 -2.08
C ASP A 56 -20.60 -11.69 -2.96
N ALA A 57 -19.29 -11.51 -3.17
CA ALA A 57 -18.75 -10.40 -3.92
C ALA A 57 -19.21 -10.40 -5.39
N VAL A 58 -19.52 -11.56 -5.96
CA VAL A 58 -20.03 -11.73 -7.33
C VAL A 58 -21.35 -10.99 -7.58
N LYS A 59 -22.15 -10.74 -6.55
CA LYS A 59 -23.39 -9.92 -6.61
C LYS A 59 -23.13 -8.54 -7.22
N TYR A 60 -21.94 -8.00 -7.03
CA TYR A 60 -21.58 -6.63 -7.43
C TYR A 60 -20.76 -6.60 -8.73
N LYS A 61 -20.69 -7.69 -9.49
CA LYS A 61 -19.96 -7.75 -10.76
C LYS A 61 -20.43 -6.64 -11.71
N GLY A 62 -19.47 -5.86 -12.23
CA GLY A 62 -19.73 -4.74 -13.13
C GLY A 62 -20.29 -3.47 -12.47
N TRP A 63 -20.47 -3.45 -11.15
CA TRP A 63 -20.75 -2.21 -10.43
C TRP A 63 -19.50 -1.34 -10.37
N SER A 64 -19.67 -0.04 -10.09
CA SER A 64 -18.56 0.85 -9.79
C SER A 64 -18.66 1.40 -8.37
N ILE A 65 -17.51 1.59 -7.75
CA ILE A 65 -17.37 2.14 -6.40
C ILE A 65 -16.72 3.51 -6.51
N LYS A 66 -17.51 4.55 -6.29
CA LYS A 66 -17.05 5.94 -6.28
C LYS A 66 -16.64 6.30 -4.84
N LEU A 67 -15.35 6.57 -4.66
CA LEU A 67 -14.84 7.04 -3.38
C LEU A 67 -15.28 8.49 -3.13
N SER A 68 -15.62 8.81 -1.89
CA SER A 68 -15.88 10.20 -1.53
C SER A 68 -14.57 10.98 -1.39
N THR A 69 -14.59 12.22 -1.85
CA THR A 69 -13.48 13.17 -1.62
C THR A 69 -13.56 13.79 -0.21
N LYS A 70 -14.68 13.63 0.47
CA LYS A 70 -14.87 14.12 1.83
C LYS A 70 -14.61 13.01 2.84
N TRP A 71 -13.77 13.32 3.80
CA TRP A 71 -13.45 12.38 4.85
C TRP A 71 -14.66 12.01 5.72
N GLY A 72 -14.82 10.72 5.99
CA GLY A 72 -15.92 10.19 6.80
C GLY A 72 -17.22 9.90 6.02
N GLU A 73 -17.25 10.18 4.73
CA GLU A 73 -18.35 9.76 3.87
C GLU A 73 -18.08 8.37 3.28
N SER A 74 -19.08 7.50 3.34
CA SER A 74 -18.99 6.16 2.78
C SER A 74 -18.93 6.20 1.25
N PRO A 75 -18.19 5.26 0.61
CA PRO A 75 -18.19 5.11 -0.84
C PRO A 75 -19.58 4.85 -1.42
N THR A 76 -19.84 5.36 -2.61
CA THR A 76 -21.10 5.18 -3.31
C THR A 76 -20.99 4.01 -4.32
N PHE A 77 -21.91 3.07 -4.23
CA PHE A 77 -22.02 1.95 -5.16
C PHE A 77 -22.95 2.29 -6.31
N LEU A 78 -22.42 2.29 -7.52
CA LEU A 78 -23.14 2.62 -8.75
C LEU A 78 -23.51 1.32 -9.48
N ASN A 79 -24.82 1.05 -9.56
CA ASN A 79 -25.35 -0.12 -10.27
C ASN A 79 -25.46 0.17 -11.78
N PRO A 80 -24.85 -0.63 -12.66
CA PRO A 80 -24.88 -0.40 -14.11
C PRO A 80 -26.29 -0.43 -14.72
N LEU A 81 -27.24 -1.08 -14.06
CA LEU A 81 -28.64 -1.13 -14.54
C LEU A 81 -29.42 0.15 -14.24
N THR A 82 -29.00 0.95 -13.27
CA THR A 82 -29.72 2.14 -12.81
C THR A 82 -28.94 3.44 -13.02
N CYS A 83 -27.64 3.38 -13.12
CA CYS A 83 -26.77 4.55 -13.30
C CYS A 83 -26.34 4.71 -14.76
N LYS A 84 -26.65 5.88 -15.35
CA LYS A 84 -26.24 6.20 -16.72
C LYS A 84 -24.72 6.47 -16.86
N LYS A 85 -24.09 6.94 -15.79
CA LYS A 85 -22.66 7.26 -15.76
C LYS A 85 -22.00 6.44 -14.67
N MET A 86 -21.05 5.60 -15.07
CA MET A 86 -20.23 4.81 -14.17
C MET A 86 -18.95 5.58 -13.89
N GLU A 87 -18.66 5.80 -12.61
CA GLU A 87 -17.47 6.54 -12.15
C GLU A 87 -16.83 5.79 -10.97
N GLY A 88 -15.51 5.93 -10.82
CA GLY A 88 -14.75 5.29 -9.74
C GLY A 88 -14.15 3.95 -10.17
N PHE A 89 -14.07 3.01 -9.24
CA PHE A 89 -13.44 1.71 -9.44
C PHE A 89 -14.46 0.66 -9.83
N GLU A 90 -14.28 0.05 -10.99
CA GLU A 90 -15.10 -1.09 -11.43
C GLU A 90 -14.84 -2.30 -10.52
N VAL A 91 -15.90 -2.99 -10.13
CA VAL A 91 -15.84 -4.27 -9.44
C VAL A 91 -15.51 -5.36 -10.46
N THR A 92 -14.22 -5.53 -10.70
CA THR A 92 -13.67 -6.49 -11.68
C THR A 92 -13.72 -7.92 -11.14
N SER A 93 -13.54 -8.91 -12.02
CA SER A 93 -13.44 -10.32 -11.61
C SER A 93 -12.28 -10.53 -10.64
N GLU A 94 -11.14 -9.86 -10.83
CA GLU A 94 -9.99 -9.96 -9.91
C GLU A 94 -10.31 -9.40 -8.52
N MET A 95 -11.01 -8.27 -8.44
CA MET A 95 -11.47 -7.72 -7.16
C MET A 95 -12.46 -8.65 -6.48
N ILE A 96 -13.40 -9.23 -7.24
CA ILE A 96 -14.37 -10.21 -6.73
C ILE A 96 -13.68 -11.42 -6.13
N GLU A 97 -12.76 -12.06 -6.88
CA GLU A 97 -12.02 -13.24 -6.42
C GLU A 97 -11.25 -12.94 -5.12
N ALA A 98 -10.56 -11.79 -5.08
CA ALA A 98 -9.80 -11.40 -3.90
C ALA A 98 -10.68 -11.12 -2.67
N VAL A 99 -11.77 -10.38 -2.86
CA VAL A 99 -12.71 -10.10 -1.77
C VAL A 99 -13.44 -11.36 -1.34
N GLN A 100 -13.83 -12.22 -2.28
CA GLN A 100 -14.51 -13.49 -1.98
C GLN A 100 -13.64 -14.41 -1.14
N ALA A 101 -12.36 -14.58 -1.47
CA ALA A 101 -11.42 -15.37 -0.68
C ALA A 101 -11.30 -14.86 0.77
N TYR A 102 -11.31 -13.54 0.96
CA TYR A 102 -11.35 -12.95 2.30
C TYR A 102 -12.65 -13.26 3.03
N LEU A 103 -13.81 -13.11 2.37
CA LEU A 103 -15.12 -13.40 2.94
C LEU A 103 -15.25 -14.87 3.36
N GLU A 104 -14.71 -15.79 2.56
CA GLU A 104 -14.70 -17.22 2.86
C GLU A 104 -13.92 -17.52 4.14
N ALA A 105 -12.70 -16.97 4.25
CA ALA A 105 -11.89 -17.11 5.45
C ALA A 105 -12.58 -16.59 6.72
N LEU A 106 -13.27 -15.46 6.63
CA LEU A 106 -14.06 -14.93 7.75
C LEU A 106 -15.21 -15.84 8.14
N ARG A 107 -15.88 -16.47 7.15
CA ARG A 107 -17.05 -17.30 7.34
C ARG A 107 -16.74 -18.72 7.86
N GLU A 108 -15.50 -19.18 7.73
CA GLU A 108 -15.06 -20.50 8.22
C GLU A 108 -15.30 -20.68 9.72
N THR A 109 -15.27 -19.62 10.49
CA THR A 109 -15.55 -19.67 11.93
C THR A 109 -17.02 -19.98 12.25
N GLY A 110 -17.94 -19.69 11.31
CA GLY A 110 -19.38 -19.77 11.53
C GLY A 110 -19.97 -18.69 12.46
N GLU A 111 -19.13 -17.85 13.04
CA GLU A 111 -19.52 -16.83 14.00
C GLU A 111 -19.88 -15.49 13.32
N LYS A 112 -20.45 -14.58 14.09
CA LYS A 112 -20.81 -13.25 13.59
C LYS A 112 -19.57 -12.41 13.31
N ILE A 113 -19.46 -11.92 12.06
CA ILE A 113 -18.43 -11.00 11.63
C ILE A 113 -18.84 -9.57 11.96
N ILE A 114 -17.91 -8.78 12.54
CA ILE A 114 -18.07 -7.35 12.86
C ILE A 114 -17.12 -6.58 11.93
N PRO A 115 -17.60 -5.92 10.86
CA PRO A 115 -16.74 -5.20 9.92
C PRO A 115 -16.40 -3.79 10.40
N GLU A 116 -15.30 -3.23 9.87
CA GLU A 116 -14.92 -1.81 9.89
C GLU A 116 -15.08 -1.14 11.26
N GLN A 117 -14.69 -1.84 12.33
CA GLN A 117 -14.86 -1.31 13.68
C GLN A 117 -13.74 -0.32 14.01
N ARG A 118 -14.14 0.91 14.35
CA ARG A 118 -13.24 1.90 14.90
C ARG A 118 -12.90 1.55 16.35
N LEU A 119 -11.60 1.43 16.63
CA LEU A 119 -11.02 1.03 17.90
C LEU A 119 -10.24 2.19 18.52
N SER A 120 -10.58 2.55 19.76
CA SER A 120 -9.83 3.56 20.51
C SER A 120 -8.54 2.97 21.04
N LEU A 121 -7.46 3.72 20.89
CA LEU A 121 -6.12 3.43 21.42
C LEU A 121 -5.59 4.62 22.23
N GLU A 122 -6.49 5.43 22.78
CA GLU A 122 -6.15 6.65 23.53
C GLU A 122 -5.35 6.38 24.80
N HIS A 123 -5.42 5.15 25.33
CA HIS A 123 -4.60 4.71 26.47
C HIS A 123 -3.11 4.55 26.11
N ILE A 124 -2.77 4.52 24.82
CA ILE A 124 -1.40 4.55 24.30
C ILE A 124 -0.98 6.00 24.13
N TRP A 125 -1.78 6.78 23.39
CA TRP A 125 -1.56 8.19 23.15
C TRP A 125 -2.86 8.91 22.81
N PRO A 126 -3.12 10.13 23.33
CA PRO A 126 -4.34 10.89 23.05
C PRO A 126 -4.61 11.07 21.55
N GLY A 127 -5.84 10.80 21.13
CA GLY A 127 -6.29 10.86 19.74
C GLY A 127 -5.79 9.71 18.87
N THR A 128 -5.21 8.65 19.45
CA THR A 128 -4.84 7.44 18.71
C THR A 128 -6.05 6.51 18.58
N PHE A 129 -6.31 6.09 17.35
CA PHE A 129 -7.35 5.12 17.00
C PHE A 129 -6.96 4.38 15.72
N GLY A 130 -7.65 3.29 15.44
CA GLY A 130 -7.59 2.58 14.17
C GLY A 130 -8.94 2.04 13.77
N THR A 131 -9.08 1.61 12.52
CA THR A 131 -10.24 0.86 12.04
C THR A 131 -9.77 -0.54 11.69
N CYS A 132 -10.38 -1.55 12.30
CA CYS A 132 -10.09 -2.95 12.03
C CYS A 132 -11.07 -3.45 10.97
N ASP A 133 -10.57 -4.09 9.93
CA ASP A 133 -11.38 -4.49 8.77
C ASP A 133 -12.45 -5.53 9.15
N ALA A 134 -12.10 -6.51 10.00
CA ALA A 134 -13.08 -7.41 10.60
C ALA A 134 -12.63 -7.97 11.94
N GLN A 135 -13.60 -8.23 12.81
CA GLN A 135 -13.43 -8.96 14.06
C GLN A 135 -14.46 -10.09 14.16
N ILE A 136 -14.07 -11.16 14.84
CA ILE A 136 -14.97 -12.29 15.14
C ILE A 136 -14.72 -12.70 16.58
N HIS A 137 -15.81 -12.83 17.33
CA HIS A 137 -15.80 -13.20 18.76
C HIS A 137 -16.30 -14.65 18.91
N ASP A 138 -15.38 -15.60 18.92
CA ASP A 138 -15.69 -17.00 19.20
C ASP A 138 -15.62 -17.24 20.72
N VAL A 139 -16.66 -16.81 21.40
CA VAL A 139 -16.76 -16.91 22.86
C VAL A 139 -16.72 -18.37 23.33
N LYS A 140 -17.28 -19.29 22.56
CA LYS A 140 -17.32 -20.72 22.90
C LYS A 140 -15.94 -21.33 22.99
N ASN A 141 -15.06 -20.99 22.06
CA ASN A 141 -13.69 -21.51 22.01
C ASN A 141 -12.68 -20.56 22.70
N GLY A 142 -13.12 -19.39 23.14
CA GLY A 142 -12.28 -18.39 23.80
C GLY A 142 -11.32 -17.70 22.86
N ILE A 143 -11.72 -17.46 21.59
CA ILE A 143 -10.86 -16.90 20.55
C ILE A 143 -11.40 -15.56 20.05
N LEU A 144 -10.55 -14.54 20.08
CA LEU A 144 -10.79 -13.28 19.39
C LEU A 144 -10.00 -13.27 18.09
N TYR A 145 -10.69 -13.19 16.96
CA TYR A 145 -10.06 -13.00 15.65
C TYR A 145 -10.05 -11.53 15.28
N VAL A 146 -8.92 -11.06 14.75
CA VAL A 146 -8.72 -9.73 14.22
C VAL A 146 -8.12 -9.85 12.83
N TRP A 147 -8.83 -9.38 11.83
CA TRP A 147 -8.48 -9.52 10.43
C TRP A 147 -8.15 -8.19 9.78
N ASP A 148 -7.15 -8.21 8.90
CA ASP A 148 -6.73 -7.09 8.08
C ASP A 148 -6.64 -7.56 6.62
N TYR A 149 -7.41 -6.93 5.75
CA TYR A 149 -7.47 -7.22 4.33
C TYR A 149 -6.45 -6.39 3.56
N LYS A 150 -5.66 -7.02 2.71
CA LYS A 150 -4.65 -6.38 1.87
C LYS A 150 -4.94 -6.65 0.41
N HIS A 151 -5.51 -5.66 -0.29
CA HIS A 151 -5.84 -5.79 -1.71
C HIS A 151 -4.61 -5.76 -2.63
N GLY A 152 -3.49 -5.17 -2.18
CA GLY A 152 -2.28 -5.02 -2.97
C GLY A 152 -1.56 -6.34 -3.26
N ALA A 153 -1.07 -6.51 -4.49
CA ALA A 153 -0.29 -7.66 -4.94
C ALA A 153 1.23 -7.49 -4.73
N GLY A 154 1.69 -6.32 -4.25
CA GLY A 154 3.12 -5.96 -4.27
C GLY A 154 3.95 -6.67 -3.21
N LEU A 155 3.85 -6.23 -1.96
CA LEU A 155 4.68 -6.73 -0.87
C LEU A 155 3.86 -7.63 0.04
N LEU A 156 4.43 -8.78 0.39
CA LEU A 156 3.81 -9.68 1.35
C LEU A 156 3.77 -9.05 2.73
N VAL A 157 2.60 -9.11 3.36
CA VAL A 157 2.38 -8.69 4.74
C VAL A 157 2.19 -9.92 5.60
N ALA A 158 3.15 -10.19 6.49
CA ALA A 158 3.05 -11.31 7.42
C ALA A 158 2.20 -10.95 8.64
N PRO A 159 1.43 -11.89 9.21
CA PRO A 159 0.65 -11.69 10.43
C PRO A 159 1.51 -11.73 11.71
N ASP A 160 2.65 -12.43 11.69
CA ASP A 160 3.51 -12.68 12.85
C ASP A 160 4.02 -11.37 13.44
N GLU A 161 3.67 -11.12 14.69
CA GLU A 161 4.03 -9.90 15.43
C GLU A 161 3.79 -8.60 14.63
N ASN A 162 2.78 -8.60 13.77
CA ASN A 162 2.47 -7.44 12.93
C ASN A 162 1.97 -6.28 13.79
N PRO A 163 2.70 -5.14 13.87
CA PRO A 163 2.37 -4.06 14.78
C PRO A 163 1.00 -3.42 14.53
N GLN A 164 0.56 -3.33 13.27
CA GLN A 164 -0.76 -2.82 12.92
C GLN A 164 -1.86 -3.70 13.48
N ALA A 165 -1.77 -5.00 13.21
CA ALA A 165 -2.77 -5.97 13.60
C ALA A 165 -2.77 -6.20 15.13
N MET A 166 -1.61 -6.17 15.77
CA MET A 166 -1.51 -6.23 17.25
C MET A 166 -2.16 -5.02 17.92
N LEU A 167 -2.04 -3.82 17.34
CA LEU A 167 -2.74 -2.63 17.83
C LEU A 167 -4.26 -2.75 17.64
N TYR A 168 -4.72 -3.34 16.54
CA TYR A 168 -6.14 -3.64 16.37
C TYR A 168 -6.61 -4.67 17.40
N ALA A 169 -5.82 -5.70 17.67
CA ALA A 169 -6.15 -6.69 18.69
C ALA A 169 -6.25 -6.08 20.09
N GLU A 170 -5.32 -5.18 20.47
CA GLU A 170 -5.41 -4.42 21.73
C GLU A 170 -6.69 -3.59 21.80
N GLY A 171 -6.97 -2.81 20.73
CA GLY A 171 -8.18 -2.01 20.68
C GLY A 171 -9.47 -2.86 20.74
N ALA A 172 -9.47 -4.04 20.11
CA ALA A 172 -10.57 -4.98 20.17
C ALA A 172 -10.77 -5.56 21.57
N LEU A 173 -9.68 -5.97 22.24
CA LEU A 173 -9.73 -6.45 23.62
C LEU A 173 -10.29 -5.41 24.59
N LEU A 174 -9.90 -4.13 24.39
CA LEU A 174 -10.40 -3.04 25.23
C LEU A 174 -11.86 -2.66 24.94
N ALA A 175 -12.34 -2.89 23.73
CA ALA A 175 -13.73 -2.64 23.36
C ALA A 175 -14.71 -3.69 23.92
N LEU A 176 -14.22 -4.86 24.35
CA LEU A 176 -15.04 -5.87 24.97
C LEU A 176 -15.52 -5.44 26.36
N LYS A 177 -16.81 -5.61 26.64
CA LYS A 177 -17.38 -5.38 27.97
C LYS A 177 -16.81 -6.35 29.00
N ASP A 178 -16.62 -7.58 28.59
CA ASP A 178 -15.97 -8.64 29.35
C ASP A 178 -14.97 -9.34 28.44
N LYS A 179 -13.69 -9.29 28.78
CA LYS A 179 -12.61 -9.93 28.05
C LYS A 179 -12.11 -11.23 28.73
N SER A 180 -12.71 -11.63 29.85
CA SER A 180 -12.26 -12.79 30.63
C SER A 180 -12.38 -14.12 29.86
N TRP A 181 -13.27 -14.18 28.87
CA TRP A 181 -13.44 -15.32 28.01
C TRP A 181 -12.33 -15.47 26.97
N VAL A 182 -11.59 -14.39 26.63
CA VAL A 182 -10.54 -14.44 25.58
C VAL A 182 -9.30 -15.13 26.12
N LYS A 183 -9.05 -16.34 25.64
CA LYS A 183 -7.85 -17.14 25.95
C LYS A 183 -6.77 -16.98 24.88
N LYS A 184 -7.22 -16.77 23.64
CA LYS A 184 -6.39 -16.69 22.43
C LYS A 184 -6.83 -15.51 21.56
N VAL A 185 -5.86 -14.88 20.92
CA VAL A 185 -6.08 -13.92 19.85
C VAL A 185 -5.48 -14.49 18.57
N VAL A 186 -6.26 -14.49 17.50
CA VAL A 186 -5.79 -14.88 16.16
C VAL A 186 -5.76 -13.63 15.29
N VAL A 187 -4.58 -13.26 14.85
CA VAL A 187 -4.37 -12.22 13.88
C VAL A 187 -4.39 -12.84 12.48
N GLY A 188 -5.28 -12.38 11.61
CA GLY A 188 -5.37 -12.80 10.23
C GLY A 188 -4.99 -11.70 9.26
N ILE A 189 -4.17 -12.02 8.27
CA ILE A 189 -3.89 -11.16 7.11
C ILE A 189 -4.41 -11.89 5.88
N ALA A 190 -5.36 -11.27 5.18
CA ALA A 190 -5.87 -11.77 3.91
C ALA A 190 -5.28 -10.94 2.77
N GLN A 191 -4.36 -11.52 1.98
CA GLN A 191 -3.71 -10.88 0.82
C GLN A 191 -3.80 -11.79 -0.42
N PRO A 192 -5.00 -12.06 -0.95
CA PRO A 192 -5.20 -13.08 -1.98
C PRO A 192 -4.52 -12.78 -3.32
N ARG A 193 -4.31 -11.50 -3.66
CA ARG A 193 -3.68 -11.09 -4.93
C ARG A 193 -2.16 -11.25 -4.95
N HIS A 194 -1.53 -11.44 -3.79
CA HIS A 194 -0.09 -11.66 -3.75
C HIS A 194 0.24 -13.12 -4.08
N ARG A 195 1.18 -13.36 -5.02
CA ARG A 195 1.54 -14.70 -5.51
C ARG A 195 1.95 -15.72 -4.44
N SER A 196 2.51 -15.24 -3.33
CA SER A 196 2.92 -16.04 -2.17
C SER A 196 2.07 -15.71 -0.93
N GLY A 197 0.99 -14.92 -1.13
CA GLY A 197 0.07 -14.53 -0.09
C GLY A 197 -1.06 -15.54 0.05
N GLY A 198 -2.23 -15.02 0.31
CA GLY A 198 -3.44 -15.80 0.57
C GLY A 198 -3.98 -15.45 1.93
N ILE A 199 -4.44 -16.45 2.64
CA ILE A 199 -4.93 -16.33 4.01
C ILE A 199 -3.84 -16.83 4.96
N MET A 200 -3.34 -15.93 5.80
CA MET A 200 -2.29 -16.22 6.77
C MET A 200 -2.77 -15.81 8.15
N THR A 201 -2.48 -16.63 9.15
CA THR A 201 -2.86 -16.36 10.53
C THR A 201 -1.66 -16.53 11.48
N TRP A 202 -1.69 -15.78 12.56
CA TRP A 202 -0.76 -15.91 13.67
C TRP A 202 -1.53 -15.91 14.99
N GLU A 203 -1.18 -16.82 15.87
CA GLU A 203 -1.83 -17.00 17.17
C GLU A 203 -1.00 -16.36 18.29
N THR A 204 -1.67 -15.68 19.19
CA THR A 204 -1.05 -15.07 20.37
C THR A 204 -2.02 -15.06 21.56
N THR A 205 -1.61 -14.45 22.66
CA THR A 205 -2.45 -14.33 23.85
C THR A 205 -2.69 -12.85 24.20
N PRO A 206 -3.80 -12.53 24.89
CA PRO A 206 -4.02 -11.19 25.43
C PRO A 206 -2.85 -10.67 26.26
N GLY A 207 -2.24 -11.52 27.07
CA GLY A 207 -1.08 -11.14 27.90
C GLY A 207 0.13 -10.74 27.08
N PHE A 208 0.45 -11.47 26.00
CA PHE A 208 1.54 -11.12 25.11
C PHE A 208 1.33 -9.71 24.49
N ILE A 209 0.11 -9.43 24.02
CA ILE A 209 -0.23 -8.11 23.46
C ILE A 209 -0.08 -7.02 24.53
N GLU A 210 -0.60 -7.26 25.74
CA GLU A 210 -0.52 -6.30 26.84
C GLU A 210 0.93 -5.99 27.23
N ASP A 211 1.79 -7.00 27.32
CA ASP A 211 3.21 -6.86 27.64
C ASP A 211 3.93 -6.08 26.52
N TRP A 212 3.64 -6.36 25.26
CA TRP A 212 4.17 -5.61 24.13
C TRP A 212 3.70 -4.15 24.14
N ILE A 213 2.43 -3.87 24.44
CA ILE A 213 1.90 -2.50 24.58
C ILE A 213 2.66 -1.75 25.70
N LYS A 214 2.87 -2.39 26.86
CA LYS A 214 3.57 -1.78 28.00
C LYS A 214 5.06 -1.57 27.73
N GLY A 215 5.70 -2.61 27.20
CA GLY A 215 7.17 -2.66 27.06
C GLY A 215 7.71 -1.98 25.82
N VAL A 216 6.93 -1.91 24.74
CA VAL A 216 7.38 -1.43 23.43
C VAL A 216 6.58 -0.23 22.95
N VAL A 217 5.26 -0.34 22.87
CA VAL A 217 4.43 0.66 22.18
C VAL A 217 4.34 1.97 22.97
N LYS A 218 4.01 1.90 24.26
CA LYS A 218 3.90 3.11 25.10
C LYS A 218 5.22 3.87 25.24
N PRO A 219 6.37 3.20 25.48
CA PRO A 219 7.67 3.87 25.45
C PRO A 219 7.98 4.54 24.11
N ALA A 220 7.69 3.86 22.99
CA ALA A 220 7.88 4.41 21.65
C ALA A 220 6.96 5.61 21.38
N ALA A 221 5.68 5.53 21.76
CA ALA A 221 4.74 6.64 21.66
C ALA A 221 5.23 7.87 22.45
N LEU A 222 5.68 7.68 23.69
CA LEU A 222 6.26 8.74 24.50
C LEU A 222 7.53 9.32 23.85
N ALA A 223 8.38 8.47 23.26
CA ALA A 223 9.60 8.92 22.58
C ALA A 223 9.31 9.84 21.39
N THR A 224 8.17 9.67 20.69
CA THR A 224 7.78 10.53 19.54
C THR A 224 7.56 12.00 19.93
N THR A 225 7.38 12.30 21.20
CA THR A 225 7.09 13.66 21.68
C THR A 225 8.32 14.44 22.08
N LYS A 226 9.45 13.78 22.21
CA LYS A 226 10.72 14.42 22.54
C LYS A 226 11.17 15.31 21.39
N LYS A 227 11.74 16.48 21.73
CA LYS A 227 12.28 17.42 20.74
C LYS A 227 13.40 16.79 19.91
N ASP A 228 14.18 15.93 20.54
CA ASP A 228 15.32 15.17 20.03
C ASP A 228 14.97 13.70 19.80
N ALA A 229 13.70 13.41 19.47
CA ALA A 229 13.25 12.05 19.17
C ALA A 229 14.18 11.38 18.16
N PRO A 230 14.72 10.18 18.43
CA PRO A 230 15.73 9.57 17.58
C PRO A 230 15.20 9.20 16.21
N LEU A 231 15.96 9.55 15.18
CA LEU A 231 15.80 9.03 13.82
C LEU A 231 16.62 7.74 13.73
N VAL A 232 15.93 6.62 13.55
CA VAL A 232 16.53 5.28 13.51
C VAL A 232 16.23 4.67 12.15
N PRO A 233 17.11 4.83 11.15
CA PRO A 233 16.96 4.20 9.85
C PRO A 233 16.96 2.68 9.94
N GLY A 234 16.16 2.03 9.11
CA GLY A 234 16.09 0.58 9.02
C GLY A 234 15.04 0.14 8.00
N GLU A 235 15.13 -1.11 7.58
CA GLU A 235 14.32 -1.64 6.49
C GLU A 235 12.80 -1.47 6.73
N LYS A 236 12.32 -1.91 7.89
CA LYS A 236 10.88 -1.90 8.22
C LYS A 236 10.33 -0.48 8.34
N GLN A 237 10.99 0.39 9.12
CA GLN A 237 10.52 1.74 9.42
C GLN A 237 10.73 2.75 8.29
N CYS A 238 11.74 2.56 7.43
CA CYS A 238 11.99 3.45 6.30
C CYS A 238 11.18 3.10 5.05
N LYS A 239 10.70 1.87 4.93
CA LYS A 239 10.00 1.35 3.75
C LYS A 239 8.88 2.27 3.26
N TRP A 240 8.01 2.73 4.17
CA TRP A 240 6.86 3.60 3.88
C TRP A 240 6.97 4.98 4.54
N CYS A 241 8.19 5.38 4.91
CA CYS A 241 8.41 6.68 5.53
C CYS A 241 8.40 7.79 4.48
N ALA A 242 7.44 8.70 4.56
CA ALA A 242 7.38 9.85 3.68
C ALA A 242 8.61 10.76 3.82
N GLY A 243 9.21 10.82 5.04
CA GLY A 243 10.36 11.66 5.34
C GLY A 243 11.71 11.09 4.91
N LYS A 244 11.77 9.90 4.30
CA LYS A 244 13.07 9.25 4.03
C LYS A 244 13.98 10.03 3.09
N ALA A 245 13.42 10.77 2.11
CA ALA A 245 14.20 11.60 1.17
C ALA A 245 14.94 12.77 1.85
N ILE A 246 14.42 13.25 2.99
CA ILE A 246 14.98 14.37 3.76
C ILE A 246 15.55 13.92 5.11
N CYS A 247 15.67 12.62 5.35
CA CYS A 247 16.06 12.07 6.64
C CYS A 247 17.58 12.20 6.86
N PRO A 248 18.03 13.04 7.83
CA PRO A 248 19.46 13.24 8.06
C PRO A 248 20.17 11.98 8.57
N ALA A 249 19.47 11.13 9.33
CA ALA A 249 20.06 9.89 9.82
C ALA A 249 20.24 8.86 8.69
N LEU A 250 19.29 8.75 7.74
CA LEU A 250 19.42 7.88 6.59
C LEU A 250 20.52 8.37 5.64
N LEU A 251 20.59 9.70 5.42
CA LEU A 251 21.66 10.30 4.66
C LEU A 251 23.03 10.08 5.32
N GLY A 252 23.10 10.23 6.66
CA GLY A 252 24.32 9.95 7.43
C GLY A 252 24.81 8.51 7.25
N GLN A 253 23.91 7.54 7.32
CA GLN A 253 24.26 6.14 7.01
C GLN A 253 24.79 5.99 5.59
N ALA A 254 24.12 6.56 4.58
CA ALA A 254 24.58 6.52 3.20
C ALA A 254 25.96 7.14 3.02
N LEU A 255 26.24 8.26 3.72
CA LEU A 255 27.57 8.91 3.69
C LEU A 255 28.64 8.05 4.38
N GLU A 256 28.34 7.39 5.49
CA GLU A 256 29.28 6.44 6.11
C GLU A 256 29.62 5.27 5.18
N VAL A 257 28.64 4.80 4.40
CA VAL A 257 28.87 3.84 3.31
C VAL A 257 29.85 4.40 2.30
N ALA A 258 29.54 5.60 1.79
CA ALA A 258 30.38 6.24 0.78
C ALA A 258 31.81 6.39 1.29
N LYS A 259 32.03 6.81 2.55
CA LYS A 259 33.36 6.91 3.17
C LYS A 259 34.09 5.56 3.25
N VAL A 260 33.39 4.47 3.51
CA VAL A 260 33.99 3.12 3.57
C VAL A 260 34.27 2.58 2.17
N ALA A 261 33.31 2.78 1.23
CA ALA A 261 33.44 2.33 -0.15
C ALA A 261 34.39 3.18 -1.00
N PHE A 262 34.56 4.48 -0.64
CA PHE A 262 35.30 5.48 -1.43
C PHE A 262 36.37 6.16 -0.55
N LYS A 263 37.37 5.39 -0.10
CA LYS A 263 38.41 5.85 0.82
C LYS A 263 39.22 7.08 0.35
N ASP A 264 39.13 7.47 -0.91
CA ASP A 264 39.96 8.49 -1.52
C ASP A 264 39.23 9.67 -2.17
N ILE A 265 37.97 9.98 -1.78
CA ILE A 265 37.19 11.10 -2.34
C ILE A 265 37.58 12.47 -1.70
N VAL A 266 38.83 12.69 -1.31
CA VAL A 266 39.27 14.01 -0.82
C VAL A 266 40.21 14.69 -1.84
N ALA A 267 40.38 14.12 -3.02
CA ALA A 267 41.18 14.72 -4.09
C ALA A 267 40.33 15.56 -5.03
N GLU A 268 40.84 16.70 -5.49
CA GLU A 268 40.18 17.68 -6.39
C GLU A 268 39.80 17.13 -7.78
N GLU A 269 40.16 15.89 -8.10
CA GLU A 269 39.77 15.17 -9.31
C GLU A 269 38.80 14.04 -8.93
N ILE A 270 37.71 13.88 -9.64
CA ILE A 270 36.76 12.76 -9.47
C ILE A 270 37.51 11.47 -9.81
N PRO A 271 37.93 10.67 -8.84
CA PRO A 271 38.67 9.44 -9.13
C PRO A 271 37.79 8.45 -9.87
N THR A 272 38.39 7.62 -10.71
CA THR A 272 37.68 6.47 -11.27
C THR A 272 37.25 5.58 -10.11
N ILE A 273 35.95 5.54 -9.85
CA ILE A 273 35.38 4.78 -8.74
C ILE A 273 35.56 3.31 -9.04
N THR A 274 36.49 2.67 -8.34
CA THR A 274 36.63 1.21 -8.37
C THR A 274 35.98 0.62 -7.14
N PHE A 275 34.92 -0.16 -7.37
CA PHE A 275 34.29 -0.90 -6.28
C PHE A 275 35.28 -2.00 -5.81
N PRO A 276 35.47 -2.14 -4.49
CA PRO A 276 36.34 -3.21 -3.98
C PRO A 276 35.76 -4.57 -4.39
N ASN A 277 36.63 -5.47 -4.84
CA ASN A 277 36.20 -6.81 -5.24
C ASN A 277 35.69 -7.58 -4.01
N PRO A 278 34.40 -8.00 -3.99
CA PRO A 278 33.85 -8.74 -2.85
C PRO A 278 34.62 -10.00 -2.48
N ALA A 279 35.36 -10.60 -3.43
CA ALA A 279 36.21 -11.76 -3.16
C ALA A 279 37.38 -11.44 -2.23
N ASN A 280 37.84 -10.19 -2.16
CA ASN A 280 38.96 -9.74 -1.34
C ASN A 280 38.52 -9.18 0.02
N MET A 281 37.24 -9.22 0.33
CA MET A 281 36.65 -8.75 1.60
C MET A 281 36.45 -9.90 2.57
N THR A 282 36.58 -9.61 3.88
CA THR A 282 36.14 -10.55 4.92
C THR A 282 34.62 -10.74 4.90
N PRO A 283 34.09 -11.82 5.49
CA PRO A 283 32.64 -12.00 5.59
C PRO A 283 31.93 -10.82 6.29
N GLU A 284 32.55 -10.24 7.34
CA GLU A 284 32.05 -9.13 8.12
C GLU A 284 32.02 -7.82 7.29
N GLU A 285 33.07 -7.56 6.53
CA GLU A 285 33.14 -6.43 5.59
C GLU A 285 32.07 -6.55 4.51
N ARG A 286 31.88 -7.75 3.92
CA ARG A 286 30.83 -7.99 2.93
C ARG A 286 29.44 -7.75 3.50
N ALA A 287 29.17 -8.24 4.73
CA ALA A 287 27.88 -8.03 5.40
C ALA A 287 27.62 -6.53 5.60
N LYS A 288 28.61 -5.79 6.11
CA LYS A 288 28.50 -4.34 6.34
C LYS A 288 28.29 -3.58 5.02
N VAL A 289 29.02 -3.90 3.97
CA VAL A 289 28.83 -3.26 2.65
C VAL A 289 27.46 -3.58 2.06
N ALA A 290 26.97 -4.83 2.19
CA ALA A 290 25.63 -5.20 1.72
C ALA A 290 24.52 -4.42 2.43
N GLU A 291 24.62 -4.28 3.75
CA GLU A 291 23.69 -3.48 4.55
C GLU A 291 23.69 -2.01 4.11
N LEU A 292 24.87 -1.47 3.91
CA LEU A 292 25.07 -0.08 3.51
C LEU A 292 24.55 0.18 2.07
N LEU A 293 24.77 -0.71 1.12
CA LEU A 293 24.25 -0.59 -0.26
C LEU A 293 22.72 -0.63 -0.27
N SER A 294 22.10 -1.43 0.59
CA SER A 294 20.65 -1.46 0.74
C SER A 294 20.09 -0.11 1.25
N ALA A 295 20.79 0.53 2.19
CA ALA A 295 20.43 1.87 2.66
C ALA A 295 20.60 2.93 1.56
N LEU A 296 21.65 2.83 0.76
CA LEU A 296 21.90 3.74 -0.37
C LEU A 296 20.84 3.60 -1.47
N ASP A 297 20.41 2.38 -1.79
CA ASP A 297 19.31 2.15 -2.74
C ASP A 297 17.99 2.74 -2.24
N ALA A 298 17.66 2.57 -0.96
CA ALA A 298 16.49 3.18 -0.37
C ALA A 298 16.53 4.72 -0.40
N TYR A 299 17.71 5.30 -0.19
CA TYR A 299 17.91 6.75 -0.31
C TYR A 299 17.75 7.22 -1.76
N LYS A 300 18.40 6.56 -2.71
CA LYS A 300 18.30 6.84 -4.15
C LYS A 300 16.84 6.86 -4.62
N ASP A 301 16.09 5.83 -4.31
CA ASP A 301 14.70 5.72 -4.74
C ASP A 301 13.83 6.83 -4.14
N SER A 302 14.09 7.19 -2.88
CA SER A 302 13.39 8.28 -2.20
C SER A 302 13.73 9.63 -2.78
N PHE A 303 14.99 9.86 -3.09
CA PHE A 303 15.46 11.10 -3.67
C PHE A 303 14.80 11.35 -5.03
N PHE A 304 14.77 10.35 -5.92
CA PHE A 304 14.10 10.48 -7.21
C PHE A 304 12.59 10.64 -7.08
N THR A 305 11.96 9.99 -6.11
CA THR A 305 10.54 10.22 -5.81
C THR A 305 10.29 11.67 -5.41
N HIS A 306 11.14 12.22 -4.55
CA HIS A 306 11.03 13.62 -4.13
C HIS A 306 11.26 14.61 -5.28
N LEU A 307 12.26 14.35 -6.15
CA LEU A 307 12.47 15.19 -7.35
C LEU A 307 11.24 15.17 -8.27
N GLN A 308 10.60 14.00 -8.41
CA GLN A 308 9.37 13.91 -9.20
C GLN A 308 8.26 14.78 -8.58
N GLU A 309 8.04 14.68 -7.27
CA GLU A 309 7.04 15.48 -6.54
C GLU A 309 7.30 16.99 -6.67
N LEU A 310 8.57 17.43 -6.62
CA LEU A 310 8.95 18.82 -6.84
C LEU A 310 8.60 19.25 -8.27
N ALA A 311 8.97 18.46 -9.27
CA ALA A 311 8.68 18.75 -10.66
C ALA A 311 7.16 18.80 -10.94
N GLU A 312 6.35 17.94 -10.31
CA GLU A 312 4.89 17.96 -10.41
C GLU A 312 4.27 19.23 -9.80
N ARG A 313 4.95 19.86 -8.85
CA ARG A 313 4.56 21.18 -8.28
C ARG A 313 5.11 22.38 -9.07
N GLY A 314 5.85 22.11 -10.15
CA GLY A 314 6.44 23.16 -11.00
C GLY A 314 7.85 23.59 -10.61
N ASP A 315 8.46 22.95 -9.59
CA ASP A 315 9.85 23.17 -9.23
C ASP A 315 10.74 22.24 -10.06
N SER A 316 11.44 22.81 -11.05
CA SER A 316 12.21 22.02 -12.03
C SER A 316 13.63 21.77 -11.54
N THR A 317 14.11 20.55 -11.73
CA THR A 317 15.52 20.18 -11.52
C THR A 317 16.26 20.21 -12.86
N PRO A 318 17.31 21.02 -13.01
CA PRO A 318 18.09 21.08 -14.26
C PRO A 318 18.55 19.69 -14.72
N GLY A 319 18.39 19.40 -16.02
CA GLY A 319 18.73 18.09 -16.61
C GLY A 319 17.67 17.01 -16.46
N TRP A 320 16.55 17.27 -15.77
CA TRP A 320 15.45 16.32 -15.53
C TRP A 320 14.11 16.90 -15.96
N LYS A 321 13.22 16.03 -16.47
CA LYS A 321 11.88 16.41 -16.91
C LYS A 321 10.84 15.33 -16.56
N LEU A 322 9.60 15.74 -16.41
CA LEU A 322 8.46 14.83 -16.31
C LEU A 322 8.14 14.22 -17.67
N VAL A 323 7.95 12.92 -17.70
CA VAL A 323 7.51 12.19 -18.90
C VAL A 323 6.42 11.19 -18.52
N ARG A 324 5.54 10.87 -19.47
CA ARG A 324 4.59 9.77 -19.27
C ARG A 324 5.31 8.43 -19.33
N GLY A 325 5.09 7.59 -18.33
CA GLY A 325 5.57 6.22 -18.32
C GLY A 325 4.96 5.40 -19.48
N ARG A 326 5.55 4.24 -19.78
CA ARG A 326 4.94 3.29 -20.71
C ARG A 326 3.62 2.80 -20.09
N ALA A 327 2.53 2.98 -20.82
CA ALA A 327 1.24 2.42 -20.46
C ALA A 327 1.03 1.12 -21.22
N ASN A 328 0.57 0.09 -20.53
CA ASN A 328 0.11 -1.13 -21.16
C ASN A 328 -1.37 -1.00 -21.54
N ARG A 329 -1.75 -1.64 -22.63
CA ARG A 329 -3.16 -1.75 -23.00
C ARG A 329 -3.91 -2.54 -21.94
N LYS A 330 -5.04 -2.03 -21.51
CA LYS A 330 -5.99 -2.72 -20.65
C LYS A 330 -7.35 -2.82 -21.37
N TRP A 331 -8.14 -3.78 -20.98
CA TRP A 331 -9.52 -3.86 -21.45
C TRP A 331 -10.32 -2.67 -20.93
N ARG A 332 -11.18 -2.06 -21.75
CA ARG A 332 -12.11 -1.01 -21.31
C ARG A 332 -13.15 -1.56 -20.34
N SER A 333 -13.64 -2.75 -20.66
CA SER A 333 -14.55 -3.54 -19.83
C SER A 333 -14.34 -5.00 -20.12
N GLU A 334 -13.97 -5.79 -19.11
CA GLU A 334 -13.79 -7.24 -19.25
C GLU A 334 -15.10 -7.93 -19.62
N ALA A 335 -16.24 -7.47 -19.07
CA ALA A 335 -17.55 -8.03 -19.41
C ALA A 335 -17.88 -7.89 -20.91
N VAL A 336 -17.56 -6.74 -21.50
CA VAL A 336 -17.74 -6.54 -22.96
C VAL A 336 -16.83 -7.45 -23.75
N VAL A 337 -15.58 -7.59 -23.34
CA VAL A 337 -14.59 -8.48 -23.98
C VAL A 337 -15.03 -9.93 -23.93
N VAL A 338 -15.45 -10.41 -22.77
CA VAL A 338 -15.96 -11.78 -22.60
C VAL A 338 -17.17 -12.00 -23.51
N ASN A 339 -18.19 -11.14 -23.42
CA ASN A 339 -19.39 -11.27 -24.24
C ASN A 339 -19.09 -11.24 -25.76
N THR A 340 -18.06 -10.50 -26.19
CA THR A 340 -17.72 -10.35 -27.62
C THR A 340 -16.80 -11.47 -28.10
N LEU A 341 -15.82 -11.88 -27.31
CA LEU A 341 -14.75 -12.77 -27.78
C LEU A 341 -14.90 -14.22 -27.29
N GLU A 342 -15.59 -14.49 -26.22
CA GLU A 342 -15.80 -15.85 -25.73
C GLU A 342 -16.58 -16.73 -26.74
N PRO A 343 -17.62 -16.23 -27.45
CA PRO A 343 -18.29 -17.00 -28.53
C PRO A 343 -17.35 -17.37 -29.66
N ILE A 344 -16.27 -16.61 -29.89
CA ILE A 344 -15.31 -16.80 -30.98
C ILE A 344 -14.13 -17.67 -30.55
N LEU A 345 -13.60 -17.45 -29.33
CA LEU A 345 -12.35 -18.00 -28.86
C LEU A 345 -12.52 -19.10 -27.80
N GLY A 346 -13.69 -19.18 -27.16
CA GLY A 346 -13.91 -20.12 -26.06
C GLY A 346 -12.80 -20.03 -25.00
N GLU A 347 -12.30 -21.19 -24.59
CA GLU A 347 -11.22 -21.28 -23.58
C GLU A 347 -9.89 -20.63 -24.03
N LEU A 348 -9.69 -20.40 -25.32
CA LEU A 348 -8.50 -19.71 -25.82
C LEU A 348 -8.42 -18.23 -25.38
N LEU A 349 -9.52 -17.66 -24.91
CA LEU A 349 -9.56 -16.31 -24.35
C LEU A 349 -8.83 -16.22 -23.01
N TYR A 350 -8.66 -17.34 -22.34
CA TYR A 350 -8.12 -17.42 -20.99
C TYR A 350 -6.77 -18.14 -20.93
N ASP A 351 -5.87 -17.68 -20.08
CA ASP A 351 -4.69 -18.38 -19.61
C ASP A 351 -4.86 -18.67 -18.11
N LYS A 352 -5.79 -19.54 -17.71
CA LYS A 352 -6.32 -19.57 -16.34
C LYS A 352 -6.84 -18.22 -15.85
N LYS A 353 -6.64 -17.17 -16.64
CA LYS A 353 -7.08 -15.77 -16.54
C LYS A 353 -7.38 -15.27 -17.94
N LEU A 354 -8.19 -14.22 -18.03
CA LEU A 354 -8.41 -13.52 -19.30
C LEU A 354 -7.05 -13.05 -19.86
N LYS A 355 -6.76 -13.43 -21.13
CA LYS A 355 -5.53 -12.97 -21.79
C LYS A 355 -5.51 -11.46 -21.89
N SER A 356 -4.33 -10.86 -21.75
CA SER A 356 -4.15 -9.43 -22.00
C SER A 356 -4.46 -9.07 -23.46
N PRO A 357 -4.80 -7.80 -23.78
CA PRO A 357 -5.00 -7.36 -25.17
C PRO A 357 -3.87 -7.80 -26.10
N ALA A 358 -2.61 -7.63 -25.69
CA ALA A 358 -1.45 -8.06 -26.46
C ALA A 358 -1.34 -9.60 -26.59
N GLY A 359 -1.89 -10.35 -25.64
CA GLY A 359 -1.97 -11.83 -25.72
C GLY A 359 -3.00 -12.29 -26.75
N VAL A 360 -4.14 -11.61 -26.81
CA VAL A 360 -5.21 -11.90 -27.76
C VAL A 360 -4.85 -11.50 -29.18
N GLU A 361 -4.16 -10.36 -29.38
CA GLU A 361 -3.70 -9.92 -30.72
C GLU A 361 -2.76 -10.91 -31.44
N LYS A 362 -2.09 -11.78 -30.68
CA LYS A 362 -1.22 -12.84 -31.23
C LYS A 362 -2.00 -14.03 -31.77
N LEU A 363 -3.29 -14.13 -31.46
CA LEU A 363 -4.16 -15.21 -31.96
C LEU A 363 -4.56 -14.94 -33.40
N LYS A 364 -4.62 -16.01 -34.22
CA LYS A 364 -5.03 -15.92 -35.61
C LYS A 364 -6.57 -15.89 -35.75
N GLY A 365 -7.08 -15.22 -36.77
CA GLY A 365 -8.52 -15.25 -37.13
C GLY A 365 -9.35 -14.13 -36.48
N LEU A 366 -8.74 -13.13 -35.84
CA LEU A 366 -9.45 -11.99 -35.24
C LEU A 366 -9.36 -10.74 -36.13
N ASP A 367 -10.47 -10.00 -36.22
CA ASP A 367 -10.47 -8.67 -36.81
C ASP A 367 -9.81 -7.65 -35.86
N LYS A 368 -8.61 -7.19 -36.26
CA LYS A 368 -7.83 -6.24 -35.47
C LYS A 368 -8.53 -4.88 -35.28
N LYS A 369 -9.40 -4.46 -36.20
CA LYS A 369 -10.15 -3.20 -36.05
C LYS A 369 -11.24 -3.31 -34.99
N ALA A 370 -11.98 -4.40 -35.00
CA ALA A 370 -12.97 -4.68 -33.96
C ALA A 370 -12.30 -4.86 -32.59
N LEU A 371 -11.16 -5.58 -32.56
CA LEU A 371 -10.39 -5.79 -31.31
C LEU A 371 -9.89 -4.48 -30.71
N ALA A 372 -9.45 -3.52 -31.52
CA ALA A 372 -8.96 -2.23 -31.08
C ALA A 372 -10.02 -1.38 -30.34
N GLN A 373 -11.29 -1.65 -30.52
CA GLN A 373 -12.38 -0.97 -29.82
C GLN A 373 -12.61 -1.51 -28.40
N LEU A 374 -12.09 -2.71 -28.10
CA LEU A 374 -12.29 -3.40 -26.82
C LEU A 374 -11.23 -3.04 -25.77
N TRP A 375 -10.14 -2.39 -26.15
CA TRP A 375 -9.09 -1.99 -25.22
C TRP A 375 -8.75 -0.50 -25.35
N GLU A 376 -8.12 0.01 -24.31
CA GLU A 376 -7.58 1.37 -24.27
C GLU A 376 -6.13 1.34 -23.79
N THR A 377 -5.37 2.35 -24.17
CA THR A 377 -4.07 2.62 -23.57
C THR A 377 -4.24 3.79 -22.62
N PRO A 378 -4.35 3.53 -21.31
CA PRO A 378 -4.44 4.62 -20.33
C PRO A 378 -3.19 5.46 -20.40
N GLU A 379 -3.29 6.71 -19.97
CA GLU A 379 -2.11 7.54 -19.80
C GLU A 379 -1.13 6.90 -18.82
N GLY A 380 0.15 6.82 -19.24
CA GLY A 380 1.20 6.27 -18.41
C GLY A 380 1.41 7.15 -17.17
N LYS A 381 1.83 6.53 -16.06
CA LYS A 381 2.22 7.24 -14.85
C LYS A 381 3.29 8.30 -15.19
N ILE A 382 3.11 9.52 -14.68
CA ILE A 382 4.12 10.58 -14.81
C ILE A 382 5.35 10.17 -14.01
N THR A 383 6.53 10.30 -14.64
CA THR A 383 7.83 9.95 -14.03
C THR A 383 8.86 10.99 -14.38
N LEU A 384 9.82 11.19 -13.50
CA LEU A 384 10.98 12.02 -13.78
C LEU A 384 11.96 11.25 -14.68
N ALA A 385 12.52 11.92 -15.67
CA ALA A 385 13.52 11.36 -16.56
C ALA A 385 14.60 12.40 -16.89
N PRO A 386 15.81 11.97 -17.28
CA PRO A 386 16.83 12.89 -17.80
C PRO A 386 16.31 13.68 -19.00
N GLU A 387 16.81 14.88 -19.20
CA GLU A 387 16.39 15.76 -20.30
C GLU A 387 16.68 15.13 -21.68
N SER A 388 17.68 14.26 -21.76
CA SER A 388 18.03 13.45 -22.93
C SER A 388 17.01 12.37 -23.30
N ASP A 389 16.02 12.08 -22.44
CA ASP A 389 14.96 11.11 -22.74
C ASP A 389 14.12 11.56 -23.93
N LYS A 390 13.83 10.65 -24.86
CA LYS A 390 13.13 10.95 -26.12
C LYS A 390 11.62 11.23 -25.95
N ARG A 391 11.05 10.96 -24.77
CA ARG A 391 9.63 11.20 -24.49
C ARG A 391 9.36 12.70 -24.33
N HIS A 392 8.16 13.14 -24.72
CA HIS A 392 7.74 14.52 -24.52
C HIS A 392 7.62 14.87 -23.04
N ALA A 393 8.07 16.07 -22.69
CA ALA A 393 7.90 16.60 -21.34
C ALA A 393 6.41 16.82 -21.01
N VAL A 394 6.04 16.53 -19.76
CA VAL A 394 4.71 16.81 -19.23
C VAL A 394 4.76 18.15 -18.50
N ILE A 395 3.85 19.07 -18.85
CA ILE A 395 3.70 20.34 -18.15
C ILE A 395 2.93 20.07 -16.86
N PRO A 396 3.47 20.39 -15.66
CA PRO A 396 2.75 20.24 -14.41
C PRO A 396 1.44 21.03 -14.41
N ALA A 397 0.39 20.49 -13.78
CA ALA A 397 -0.90 21.18 -13.67
C ALA A 397 -0.77 22.57 -13.02
N ALA A 398 0.14 22.73 -12.06
CA ALA A 398 0.44 24.00 -11.41
C ALA A 398 1.02 25.09 -12.36
N LEU A 399 1.55 24.68 -13.51
CA LEU A 399 2.12 25.60 -14.53
C LEU A 399 1.25 25.67 -15.80
N ASN A 400 0.12 24.99 -15.83
CA ASN A 400 -0.79 25.01 -16.98
C ASN A 400 -1.70 26.25 -16.88
N PRO A 401 -1.54 27.29 -17.74
CA PRO A 401 -2.33 28.51 -17.68
C PRO A 401 -3.81 28.31 -18.08
N PHE A 402 -4.19 27.10 -18.53
CA PHE A 402 -5.55 26.76 -18.99
C PHE A 402 -6.23 25.70 -18.07
N ASN A 403 -5.98 25.76 -16.78
CA ASN A 403 -6.71 24.90 -15.84
C ASN A 403 -8.15 25.42 -15.70
N PHE A 404 -9.11 24.77 -16.38
CA PHE A 404 -10.54 25.13 -16.37
C PHE A 404 -11.30 24.58 -15.16
N ASP A 405 -10.63 24.05 -14.14
CA ASP A 405 -11.26 23.48 -12.95
C ASP A 405 -11.72 24.53 -11.92
N ASP A 406 -11.51 25.84 -12.20
CA ASP A 406 -11.90 26.97 -11.36
C ASP A 406 -13.07 27.83 -11.94
N LEU A 407 -13.85 27.28 -12.90
CA LEU A 407 -15.05 27.92 -13.44
C LEU A 407 -16.35 27.18 -13.07
#